data_b4a9ffa93906b988f11005e7337df339
#
_entry.id   b4a9ffa93906b988f11005e7337df339
#
_cell.length_a   1.000
_cell.length_b   1.000
_cell.length_c   1.000
_cell.angle_alpha   90.00
_cell.angle_beta   90.00
_cell.angle_gamma   90.00
#
_symmetry.space_group_name_H-M   'P 1'
#
loop_
_entity.id
_entity.type
_entity.pdbx_description
1 polymer ?
#
loop_
_entity_poly.entity_id
_entity_poly.type
_entity_poly.pdbx_seq_one_letter_code
_entity_poly.pdbx_strand_id
1 'polypeptide(L)'
;MKFRDLGLAGLSGAQYFDPMYQTFDSKSEPELGPARLTDLQAVMRAEGLDAYIIPHSDQYQGEYLAPRDERLAWLTGFTGSAGFCVALADRAGVFVDGRYRVQVRSETRAPFVPVDWPETSATAWIKDNLPKGIVGFDPWLHTVADIDTMTRELTGTGITLRPCDNLIDRIWIDRPAPVTGKAFVHPIDYAGRSHTDKCRDIALDLRTARDAAAVLTMGDGICWLLNIRGSDIVHNPVIQAYAIIHDSGCVDLFVDAIKVTDVMDHLGDQVVVRPIDTFLDALAALTGQVRITAATLPRAAYDQMIAAGITLRDAVDPTVLPKARKNKVELDTARECHLRDAAHMCEFLCWLDAQNPDETTEIDVAIGLENIRRRDPMLMELSFDTISASGPHAALPHYRVTTATNRTLRHGEVMLVDSGGQYMDGTTDITRTVAIGDQPLAVKQAFTRVLQGVIAISRLRFPRGIEGRHIDILARQALWSAGQDFAHGTGHGVGHFLCVHEGPQGISRKSAVPLETGMIVSNEPGFYQEGSFGIRIENLIVVRQSPDFQGFLEFETLTYVPIDRRMICVDMLAETERIWINDYHKACRDNIEPRLSQETSVWFARMTAPL
;
A
#
# COMPACT_ATOMS: atom_id res chain seq x y z
N MET A 1 19.36 13.18 -18.11
CA MET A 1 18.52 13.36 -19.30
C MET A 1 17.50 14.44 -18.94
N LYS A 2 17.35 15.50 -19.72
CA LYS A 2 16.39 16.56 -19.38
C LYS A 2 14.99 16.10 -19.80
N PHE A 3 13.93 16.46 -19.04
CA PHE A 3 12.52 16.14 -19.33
C PHE A 3 12.12 16.31 -20.80
N ARG A 4 12.77 17.23 -21.54
CA ARG A 4 12.56 17.47 -22.97
C ARG A 4 12.96 16.30 -23.88
N ASP A 5 13.80 15.39 -23.40
CA ASP A 5 14.35 14.30 -24.22
C ASP A 5 13.50 13.03 -24.14
N LEU A 6 12.50 12.99 -23.26
CA LEU A 6 11.61 11.84 -23.03
C LEU A 6 10.26 11.92 -23.75
N GLY A 7 10.08 12.89 -24.66
CA GLY A 7 8.79 13.10 -25.33
C GLY A 7 7.69 13.68 -24.44
N LEU A 8 8.04 14.02 -23.19
CA LEU A 8 7.16 14.62 -22.18
C LEU A 8 7.10 16.15 -22.29
N ALA A 9 7.33 16.69 -23.51
CA ALA A 9 7.36 18.12 -23.81
C ALA A 9 5.96 18.77 -23.74
N GLY A 10 5.38 18.80 -22.57
CA GLY A 10 4.08 19.38 -22.21
C GLY A 10 3.73 19.15 -20.77
N LEU A 11 4.44 18.24 -20.12
CA LEU A 11 4.28 17.94 -18.71
C LEU A 11 5.36 18.68 -17.91
N SER A 12 5.14 19.96 -17.59
CA SER A 12 5.91 20.55 -16.51
C SER A 12 5.47 19.83 -15.22
N GLY A 13 6.42 19.33 -14.41
CA GLY A 13 6.11 18.67 -13.12
C GLY A 13 5.17 19.47 -12.22
N ALA A 14 5.09 20.79 -12.43
CA ALA A 14 4.16 21.71 -11.78
C ALA A 14 2.67 21.54 -12.17
N GLN A 15 2.34 20.78 -13.21
CA GLN A 15 0.95 20.53 -13.59
C GLN A 15 0.31 19.33 -12.88
N TYR A 16 1.13 18.44 -12.28
CA TYR A 16 0.66 17.20 -11.65
C TYR A 16 0.85 17.17 -10.14
N PHE A 17 1.80 17.94 -9.63
CA PHE A 17 2.17 17.90 -8.21
C PHE A 17 2.34 19.32 -7.67
N ASP A 18 1.74 19.58 -6.52
CA ASP A 18 1.92 20.79 -5.74
C ASP A 18 3.42 20.98 -5.38
N PRO A 19 3.89 22.20 -5.05
CA PRO A 19 5.29 22.42 -4.60
C PRO A 19 5.76 21.50 -3.46
N MET A 20 4.86 21.04 -2.58
CA MET A 20 5.11 19.96 -1.61
C MET A 20 4.18 18.79 -1.90
N TYR A 21 4.72 17.56 -1.94
CA TYR A 21 3.92 16.37 -2.14
C TYR A 21 3.11 16.03 -0.89
N GLN A 22 3.76 16.03 0.29
CA GLN A 22 3.10 15.78 1.56
C GLN A 22 2.52 17.05 2.17
N THR A 23 1.30 16.98 2.69
CA THR A 23 0.68 18.03 3.51
C THR A 23 0.64 17.60 4.97
N PHE A 24 0.62 18.59 5.87
CA PHE A 24 0.64 18.34 7.32
C PHE A 24 -0.65 18.77 8.01
N ASP A 25 -1.72 19.00 7.25
CA ASP A 25 -3.02 19.32 7.81
C ASP A 25 -3.65 18.10 8.48
N SER A 26 -4.34 18.34 9.59
CA SER A 26 -5.14 17.28 10.22
C SER A 26 -6.39 17.03 9.39
N LYS A 27 -6.53 15.81 8.88
CA LYS A 27 -7.73 15.37 8.15
C LYS A 27 -8.80 14.80 9.09
N SER A 28 -8.45 14.52 10.35
CA SER A 28 -9.36 13.94 11.35
C SER A 28 -10.25 15.01 11.96
N GLU A 29 -11.57 14.77 11.94
CA GLU A 29 -12.59 15.66 12.51
C GLU A 29 -13.49 14.88 13.49
N PRO A 30 -12.96 14.30 14.58
CA PRO A 30 -13.70 13.42 15.46
C PRO A 30 -14.91 14.07 16.13
N GLU A 31 -14.87 15.39 16.35
CA GLU A 31 -15.96 16.14 16.98
C GLU A 31 -17.22 16.24 16.10
N LEU A 32 -17.08 16.10 14.79
CA LEU A 32 -18.21 16.13 13.85
C LEU A 32 -18.89 14.75 13.71
N GLY A 33 -18.19 13.68 14.02
CA GLY A 33 -18.66 12.31 13.85
C GLY A 33 -20.03 12.03 14.50
N PRO A 34 -20.28 12.39 15.77
CA PRO A 34 -21.56 12.13 16.43
C PRO A 34 -22.77 12.75 15.71
N ALA A 35 -22.64 13.97 15.20
CA ALA A 35 -23.70 14.65 14.43
C ALA A 35 -23.94 13.93 13.10
N ARG A 36 -22.86 13.63 12.35
CA ARG A 36 -22.90 12.90 11.07
C ARG A 36 -23.53 11.51 11.23
N LEU A 37 -23.24 10.81 12.34
CA LEU A 37 -23.87 9.53 12.65
C LEU A 37 -25.38 9.68 12.91
N THR A 38 -25.81 10.75 13.59
CA THR A 38 -27.23 11.03 13.82
C THR A 38 -27.98 11.23 12.51
N ASP A 39 -27.37 11.96 11.55
CA ASP A 39 -27.93 12.16 10.21
C ASP A 39 -28.01 10.83 9.44
N LEU A 40 -26.95 10.01 9.47
CA LEU A 40 -26.96 8.67 8.88
C LEU A 40 -28.07 7.79 9.45
N GLN A 41 -28.22 7.76 10.78
CA GLN A 41 -29.29 7.00 11.46
C GLN A 41 -30.68 7.47 11.06
N ALA A 42 -30.87 8.76 10.79
CA ALA A 42 -32.14 9.27 10.28
C ALA A 42 -32.46 8.73 8.87
N VAL A 43 -31.46 8.71 7.98
CA VAL A 43 -31.60 8.12 6.64
C VAL A 43 -31.81 6.61 6.70
N MET A 44 -31.06 5.88 7.56
CA MET A 44 -31.26 4.46 7.77
C MET A 44 -32.71 4.13 8.16
N ARG A 45 -33.27 4.88 9.12
CA ARG A 45 -34.69 4.72 9.53
C ARG A 45 -35.66 4.97 8.38
N ALA A 46 -35.41 5.98 7.57
CA ALA A 46 -36.27 6.29 6.41
C ALA A 46 -36.24 5.17 5.36
N GLU A 47 -35.09 4.52 5.20
CA GLU A 47 -34.89 3.36 4.32
C GLU A 47 -35.35 2.03 4.94
N GLY A 48 -35.75 2.01 6.21
CA GLY A 48 -36.11 0.78 6.92
C GLY A 48 -34.91 -0.17 7.11
N LEU A 49 -33.74 0.39 7.44
CA LEU A 49 -32.52 -0.34 7.77
C LEU A 49 -32.28 -0.31 9.27
N ASP A 50 -31.88 -1.45 9.82
CA ASP A 50 -31.50 -1.59 11.22
C ASP A 50 -30.00 -1.37 11.44
N ALA A 51 -29.20 -1.63 10.41
CA ALA A 51 -27.75 -1.34 10.37
C ALA A 51 -27.30 -0.93 8.97
N TYR A 52 -26.13 -0.28 8.89
CA TYR A 52 -25.46 0.07 7.62
C TYR A 52 -23.97 -0.11 7.74
N ILE A 53 -23.32 -0.66 6.69
CA ILE A 53 -21.87 -0.90 6.63
C ILE A 53 -21.20 0.15 5.77
N ILE A 54 -20.13 0.76 6.30
CA ILE A 54 -19.34 1.80 5.64
C ILE A 54 -17.88 1.33 5.61
N PRO A 55 -17.38 0.79 4.49
CA PRO A 55 -15.99 0.37 4.39
C PRO A 55 -15.04 1.54 4.12
N HIS A 56 -13.76 1.36 4.44
CA HIS A 56 -12.68 2.14 3.82
C HIS A 56 -12.43 1.53 2.44
N SER A 57 -13.17 1.96 1.45
CA SER A 57 -13.11 1.45 0.08
C SER A 57 -13.77 2.41 -0.88
N ASP A 58 -13.32 2.39 -2.13
CA ASP A 58 -14.01 2.96 -3.28
C ASP A 58 -14.54 1.85 -4.21
N GLN A 59 -15.17 2.23 -5.30
CA GLN A 59 -15.68 1.27 -6.29
C GLN A 59 -14.58 0.51 -7.05
N TYR A 60 -13.33 0.94 -6.93
CA TYR A 60 -12.15 0.31 -7.55
C TYR A 60 -11.34 -0.53 -6.58
N GLN A 61 -11.78 -0.64 -5.31
CA GLN A 61 -11.13 -1.38 -4.23
C GLN A 61 -9.68 -0.92 -3.96
N GLY A 62 -9.41 0.38 -4.14
CA GLY A 62 -8.11 0.97 -3.83
C GLY A 62 -7.85 1.05 -2.32
N GLU A 63 -6.60 0.89 -1.89
CA GLU A 63 -6.19 1.16 -0.50
C GLU A 63 -6.14 2.67 -0.22
N TYR A 64 -5.56 3.44 -1.15
CA TYR A 64 -5.60 4.90 -1.12
C TYR A 64 -6.81 5.39 -1.89
N LEU A 65 -7.57 6.29 -1.28
CA LEU A 65 -8.83 6.76 -1.81
C LEU A 65 -8.73 8.19 -2.33
N ALA A 66 -9.54 8.49 -3.33
CA ALA A 66 -9.75 9.88 -3.70
C ALA A 66 -10.48 10.61 -2.55
N PRO A 67 -10.27 11.93 -2.34
CA PRO A 67 -10.89 12.67 -1.23
C PRO A 67 -12.41 12.51 -1.15
N ARG A 68 -13.08 12.35 -2.28
CA ARG A 68 -14.52 12.12 -2.34
C ARG A 68 -14.98 10.75 -1.84
N ASP A 69 -14.07 9.81 -1.70
CA ASP A 69 -14.35 8.42 -1.33
C ASP A 69 -13.96 8.10 0.13
N GLU A 70 -13.42 9.09 0.83
CA GLU A 70 -13.06 9.02 2.26
C GLU A 70 -14.28 9.05 3.20
N ARG A 71 -15.29 8.22 2.89
CA ARG A 71 -16.57 8.17 3.60
C ARG A 71 -16.43 7.74 5.05
N LEU A 72 -15.53 6.79 5.32
CA LEU A 72 -15.24 6.32 6.68
C LEU A 72 -14.64 7.45 7.52
N ALA A 73 -13.63 8.13 6.99
CA ALA A 73 -12.99 9.25 7.67
C ALA A 73 -13.95 10.42 7.89
N TRP A 74 -14.73 10.77 6.87
CA TRP A 74 -15.75 11.81 7.01
C TRP A 74 -16.78 11.48 8.09
N LEU A 75 -17.31 10.25 8.11
CA LEU A 75 -18.32 9.86 9.10
C LEU A 75 -17.77 9.81 10.52
N THR A 76 -16.60 9.23 10.72
CA THR A 76 -16.10 8.82 12.04
C THR A 76 -15.03 9.72 12.62
N GLY A 77 -14.28 10.42 11.75
CA GLY A 77 -13.02 11.10 12.07
C GLY A 77 -11.79 10.20 11.93
N PHE A 78 -11.96 8.87 11.81
CA PHE A 78 -10.85 7.92 11.69
C PHE A 78 -10.21 7.96 10.30
N THR A 79 -8.92 8.29 10.22
CA THR A 79 -8.15 8.53 8.97
C THR A 79 -7.17 7.42 8.59
N GLY A 80 -7.22 6.27 9.26
CA GLY A 80 -6.37 5.13 8.91
C GLY A 80 -6.73 4.50 7.56
N SER A 81 -5.75 3.94 6.84
CA SER A 81 -5.91 3.37 5.48
C SER A 81 -6.58 1.99 5.45
N ALA A 82 -7.02 1.45 6.58
CA ALA A 82 -7.75 0.18 6.63
C ALA A 82 -8.74 0.16 7.79
N GLY A 83 -9.94 -0.32 7.51
CA GLY A 83 -11.00 -0.43 8.50
C GLY A 83 -12.38 -0.29 7.90
N PHE A 84 -13.39 -0.31 8.72
CA PHE A 84 -14.79 -0.09 8.33
C PHE A 84 -15.63 0.30 9.54
N CYS A 85 -16.81 0.84 9.30
CA CYS A 85 -17.78 1.14 10.34
C CYS A 85 -19.06 0.34 10.12
N VAL A 86 -19.65 -0.13 11.22
CA VAL A 86 -21.02 -0.68 11.23
C VAL A 86 -21.88 0.24 12.11
N ALA A 87 -22.77 0.98 11.49
CA ALA A 87 -23.72 1.85 12.18
C ALA A 87 -24.99 1.10 12.55
N LEU A 88 -25.43 1.25 13.81
CA LEU A 88 -26.72 0.79 14.33
C LEU A 88 -27.60 1.99 14.69
N ALA A 89 -28.81 1.73 15.17
CA ALA A 89 -29.78 2.76 15.52
C ALA A 89 -29.34 3.68 16.67
N ASP A 90 -28.43 3.25 17.54
CA ASP A 90 -28.00 3.96 18.76
C ASP A 90 -26.48 4.09 18.96
N ARG A 91 -25.68 3.39 18.16
CA ARG A 91 -24.20 3.37 18.24
C ARG A 91 -23.60 2.96 16.92
N ALA A 92 -22.25 3.01 16.83
CA ALA A 92 -21.52 2.45 15.69
C ALA A 92 -20.21 1.80 16.15
N GLY A 93 -19.86 0.65 15.57
CA GLY A 93 -18.55 0.02 15.73
C GLY A 93 -17.58 0.49 14.66
N VAL A 94 -16.38 0.94 15.03
CA VAL A 94 -15.29 1.27 14.10
C VAL A 94 -14.22 0.18 14.20
N PHE A 95 -14.11 -0.61 13.16
CA PHE A 95 -13.26 -1.80 13.12
C PHE A 95 -11.89 -1.43 12.54
N VAL A 96 -10.85 -1.74 13.29
CA VAL A 96 -9.46 -1.46 12.88
C VAL A 96 -8.54 -2.63 13.19
N ASP A 97 -7.53 -2.82 12.37
CA ASP A 97 -6.49 -3.82 12.64
C ASP A 97 -5.40 -3.30 13.60
N GLY A 98 -4.42 -4.15 13.90
CA GLY A 98 -3.40 -3.88 14.90
C GLY A 98 -2.56 -2.62 14.66
N ARG A 99 -2.51 -2.09 13.44
CA ARG A 99 -1.79 -0.87 13.08
C ARG A 99 -2.46 0.39 13.64
N TYR A 100 -3.79 0.36 13.82
CA TYR A 100 -4.62 1.53 14.08
C TYR A 100 -5.32 1.52 15.45
N ARG A 101 -5.09 0.51 16.32
CA ARG A 101 -5.76 0.39 17.63
C ARG A 101 -5.55 1.57 18.56
N VAL A 102 -4.40 2.23 18.47
CA VAL A 102 -4.12 3.43 19.25
C VAL A 102 -4.76 4.65 18.59
N GLN A 103 -4.59 4.80 17.28
CA GLN A 103 -5.06 5.95 16.51
C GLN A 103 -6.58 6.10 16.58
N VAL A 104 -7.35 5.04 16.40
CA VAL A 104 -8.82 5.08 16.40
C VAL A 104 -9.40 5.66 17.70
N ARG A 105 -8.72 5.46 18.84
CA ARG A 105 -9.17 5.98 20.14
C ARG A 105 -9.05 7.50 20.23
N SER A 106 -8.09 8.10 19.55
CA SER A 106 -7.90 9.55 19.49
C SER A 106 -8.77 10.20 18.42
N GLU A 107 -9.07 9.49 17.34
CA GLU A 107 -9.76 10.01 16.15
C GLU A 107 -11.26 9.70 16.11
N THR A 108 -11.82 9.10 17.13
CA THR A 108 -13.27 8.87 17.24
C THR A 108 -13.83 9.40 18.55
N ARG A 109 -15.15 9.69 18.57
CA ARG A 109 -15.91 10.12 19.77
C ARG A 109 -17.15 9.26 19.94
N ALA A 110 -17.61 9.12 21.20
CA ALA A 110 -18.88 8.45 21.45
C ALA A 110 -20.01 9.08 20.61
N PRO A 111 -20.92 8.28 20.00
CA PRO A 111 -21.16 6.86 20.27
C PRO A 111 -20.43 5.85 19.35
N PHE A 112 -19.33 6.25 18.70
CA PHE A 112 -18.45 5.31 18.01
C PHE A 112 -17.65 4.49 19.02
N VAL A 113 -17.60 3.17 18.80
CA VAL A 113 -16.89 2.21 19.64
C VAL A 113 -15.78 1.56 18.81
N PRO A 114 -14.50 1.73 19.18
CA PRO A 114 -13.40 0.98 18.54
C PRO A 114 -13.58 -0.53 18.73
N VAL A 115 -13.40 -1.29 17.65
CA VAL A 115 -13.50 -2.76 17.65
C VAL A 115 -12.24 -3.35 17.04
N ASP A 116 -11.59 -4.26 17.74
CA ASP A 116 -10.39 -4.94 17.27
C ASP A 116 -10.76 -5.96 16.18
N TRP A 117 -10.25 -5.73 14.96
CA TRP A 117 -10.39 -6.61 13.81
C TRP A 117 -9.00 -7.19 13.46
N PRO A 118 -8.88 -8.45 13.04
CA PRO A 118 -9.96 -9.43 12.73
C PRO A 118 -10.45 -10.27 13.92
N GLU A 119 -10.03 -9.96 15.15
CA GLU A 119 -10.43 -10.73 16.35
C GLU A 119 -11.95 -10.74 16.50
N THR A 120 -12.60 -9.62 16.19
CA THR A 120 -14.06 -9.51 16.08
C THR A 120 -14.44 -9.20 14.63
N SER A 121 -15.15 -10.10 13.96
CA SER A 121 -15.66 -9.85 12.62
C SER A 121 -16.91 -8.94 12.65
N ALA A 122 -17.18 -8.27 11.50
CA ALA A 122 -18.40 -7.47 11.35
C ALA A 122 -19.66 -8.26 11.67
N THR A 123 -19.77 -9.48 11.15
CA THR A 123 -20.93 -10.37 11.34
C THR A 123 -21.07 -10.87 12.77
N ALA A 124 -19.97 -11.14 13.47
CA ALA A 124 -20.01 -11.48 14.90
C ALA A 124 -20.55 -10.30 15.72
N TRP A 125 -19.99 -9.09 15.50
CA TRP A 125 -20.44 -7.89 16.19
C TRP A 125 -21.89 -7.53 15.87
N ILE A 126 -22.33 -7.67 14.62
CA ILE A 126 -23.71 -7.44 14.20
C ILE A 126 -24.65 -8.40 14.96
N LYS A 127 -24.34 -9.70 15.00
CA LYS A 127 -25.14 -10.71 15.74
C LYS A 127 -25.26 -10.41 17.23
N ASP A 128 -24.19 -9.91 17.85
CA ASP A 128 -24.17 -9.57 19.27
C ASP A 128 -25.00 -8.32 19.60
N ASN A 129 -25.19 -7.43 18.63
CA ASN A 129 -25.85 -6.12 18.81
C ASN A 129 -27.20 -6.01 18.10
N LEU A 130 -27.55 -6.92 17.20
CA LEU A 130 -28.78 -6.91 16.41
C LEU A 130 -29.39 -8.31 16.39
N PRO A 131 -30.47 -8.58 17.16
CA PRO A 131 -31.05 -9.93 17.25
C PRO A 131 -31.73 -10.39 15.95
N LYS A 132 -32.19 -9.46 15.12
CA LYS A 132 -32.75 -9.65 13.79
C LYS A 132 -32.83 -8.31 13.09
N GLY A 133 -32.85 -8.27 11.77
CA GLY A 133 -33.05 -7.02 11.03
C GLY A 133 -32.42 -7.01 9.66
N ILE A 134 -32.39 -5.84 9.07
CA ILE A 134 -31.87 -5.57 7.71
C ILE A 134 -30.62 -4.72 7.81
N VAL A 135 -29.51 -5.25 7.30
CA VAL A 135 -28.23 -4.54 7.21
C VAL A 135 -28.03 -4.04 5.78
N GLY A 136 -28.02 -2.72 5.62
CA GLY A 136 -27.77 -2.07 4.32
C GLY A 136 -26.28 -2.03 3.98
N PHE A 137 -25.98 -2.04 2.70
CA PHE A 137 -24.62 -1.85 2.17
C PHE A 137 -24.65 -1.30 0.76
N ASP A 138 -23.62 -0.54 0.38
CA ASP A 138 -23.44 -0.08 -1.00
C ASP A 138 -22.77 -1.20 -1.83
N PRO A 139 -23.43 -1.76 -2.86
CA PRO A 139 -22.89 -2.87 -3.65
C PRO A 139 -21.70 -2.49 -4.55
N TRP A 140 -21.41 -1.21 -4.73
CA TRP A 140 -20.19 -0.76 -5.40
C TRP A 140 -18.95 -0.79 -4.51
N LEU A 141 -19.12 -0.65 -3.19
CA LEU A 141 -18.03 -0.56 -2.24
C LEU A 141 -17.68 -1.91 -1.56
N HIS A 142 -18.45 -2.95 -1.85
CA HIS A 142 -18.24 -4.30 -1.29
C HIS A 142 -18.01 -5.29 -2.40
N THR A 143 -17.04 -6.16 -2.18
CA THR A 143 -16.72 -7.23 -3.15
C THR A 143 -17.74 -8.37 -3.10
N VAL A 144 -17.74 -9.19 -4.15
CA VAL A 144 -18.55 -10.43 -4.19
C VAL A 144 -18.18 -11.34 -3.01
N ALA A 145 -16.87 -11.53 -2.77
CA ALA A 145 -16.38 -12.41 -1.72
C ALA A 145 -16.79 -11.95 -0.31
N ASP A 146 -16.78 -10.63 -0.06
CA ASP A 146 -17.21 -10.05 1.22
C ASP A 146 -18.69 -10.35 1.48
N ILE A 147 -19.54 -10.01 0.51
CA ILE A 147 -21.00 -10.17 0.66
C ILE A 147 -21.40 -11.63 0.75
N ASP A 148 -20.78 -12.51 -0.04
CA ASP A 148 -21.05 -13.94 0.02
C ASP A 148 -20.62 -14.54 1.37
N THR A 149 -19.49 -14.09 1.93
CA THR A 149 -19.03 -14.50 3.25
C THR A 149 -19.97 -14.02 4.34
N MET A 150 -20.35 -12.75 4.34
CA MET A 150 -21.28 -12.19 5.32
C MET A 150 -22.66 -12.85 5.21
N THR A 151 -23.16 -13.08 4.00
CA THR A 151 -24.45 -13.75 3.75
C THR A 151 -24.46 -15.17 4.36
N ARG A 152 -23.38 -15.92 4.13
CA ARG A 152 -23.22 -17.26 4.69
C ARG A 152 -23.18 -17.26 6.22
N GLU A 153 -22.44 -16.32 6.82
CA GLU A 153 -22.28 -16.20 8.26
C GLU A 153 -23.54 -15.71 8.99
N LEU A 154 -24.42 -14.98 8.27
CA LEU A 154 -25.69 -14.47 8.81
C LEU A 154 -26.87 -15.42 8.51
N THR A 155 -26.66 -16.50 7.77
CA THR A 155 -27.71 -17.47 7.46
C THR A 155 -28.32 -18.06 8.74
N GLY A 156 -29.65 -18.03 8.85
CA GLY A 156 -30.40 -18.56 10.01
C GLY A 156 -30.45 -17.67 11.25
N THR A 157 -29.86 -16.48 11.21
CA THR A 157 -29.86 -15.54 12.36
C THR A 157 -31.07 -14.61 12.39
N GLY A 158 -31.84 -14.51 11.29
CA GLY A 158 -32.90 -13.51 11.13
C GLY A 158 -32.36 -12.13 10.71
N ILE A 159 -31.09 -12.02 10.40
CA ILE A 159 -30.43 -10.83 9.85
C ILE A 159 -30.24 -11.05 8.36
N THR A 160 -30.60 -10.05 7.54
CA THR A 160 -30.46 -10.09 6.07
C THR A 160 -29.65 -8.90 5.57
N LEU A 161 -28.83 -9.12 4.53
CA LEU A 161 -28.13 -8.04 3.83
C LEU A 161 -29.03 -7.48 2.72
N ARG A 162 -29.03 -6.16 2.54
CA ARG A 162 -29.77 -5.48 1.50
C ARG A 162 -28.90 -4.45 0.78
N PRO A 163 -28.66 -4.63 -0.54
CA PRO A 163 -27.98 -3.61 -1.33
C PRO A 163 -28.84 -2.35 -1.41
N CYS A 164 -28.22 -1.20 -1.33
CA CYS A 164 -28.87 0.11 -1.49
C CYS A 164 -27.86 1.15 -1.95
N ASP A 165 -28.37 2.31 -2.38
CA ASP A 165 -27.52 3.47 -2.68
C ASP A 165 -26.71 3.89 -1.47
N ASN A 166 -25.57 4.54 -1.72
CA ASN A 166 -24.70 4.98 -0.64
C ASN A 166 -25.40 6.04 0.25
N LEU A 167 -25.62 5.70 1.51
CA LEU A 167 -26.31 6.59 2.44
C LEU A 167 -25.43 7.77 2.88
N ILE A 168 -24.10 7.60 2.90
CA ILE A 168 -23.18 8.70 3.22
C ILE A 168 -23.23 9.77 2.13
N ASP A 169 -23.25 9.37 0.86
CA ASP A 169 -23.32 10.30 -0.27
C ASP A 169 -24.59 11.20 -0.24
N ARG A 170 -25.64 10.76 0.45
CA ARG A 170 -26.89 11.51 0.60
C ARG A 170 -26.82 12.59 1.69
N ILE A 171 -25.93 12.44 2.65
CA ILE A 171 -25.78 13.36 3.79
C ILE A 171 -24.49 14.19 3.73
N TRP A 172 -23.51 13.79 2.93
CA TRP A 172 -22.26 14.52 2.72
C TRP A 172 -22.43 15.62 1.65
N ILE A 173 -22.99 16.76 2.07
CA ILE A 173 -23.42 17.83 1.17
C ILE A 173 -22.25 18.47 0.41
N ASP A 174 -21.11 18.65 1.09
CA ASP A 174 -19.89 19.25 0.57
C ASP A 174 -18.86 18.22 0.07
N ARG A 175 -19.35 17.04 -0.33
CA ARG A 175 -18.52 15.96 -0.86
C ARG A 175 -17.65 16.45 -2.03
N PRO A 176 -16.34 16.18 -2.02
CA PRO A 176 -15.42 16.59 -3.08
C PRO A 176 -15.85 16.14 -4.47
N ALA A 177 -15.48 16.92 -5.48
CA ALA A 177 -15.74 16.57 -6.88
C ALA A 177 -14.99 15.28 -7.31
N PRO A 178 -15.45 14.59 -8.37
CA PRO A 178 -14.70 13.49 -8.97
C PRO A 178 -13.29 13.92 -9.39
N VAL A 179 -12.35 13.00 -9.25
CA VAL A 179 -10.97 13.22 -9.70
C VAL A 179 -10.88 13.24 -11.23
N THR A 180 -10.04 14.12 -11.75
CA THR A 180 -9.85 14.34 -13.20
C THR A 180 -8.38 14.24 -13.60
N GLY A 181 -7.61 13.43 -12.88
CA GLY A 181 -6.21 13.18 -13.16
C GLY A 181 -6.02 12.62 -14.57
N LYS A 182 -4.97 13.07 -15.26
CA LYS A 182 -4.69 12.62 -16.62
C LYS A 182 -3.76 11.42 -16.63
N ALA A 183 -4.00 10.52 -17.58
CA ALA A 183 -3.10 9.45 -17.91
C ALA A 183 -1.91 9.96 -18.75
N PHE A 184 -0.76 9.34 -18.55
CA PHE A 184 0.43 9.51 -19.38
C PHE A 184 1.06 8.15 -19.68
N VAL A 185 1.84 8.09 -20.75
CA VAL A 185 2.50 6.85 -21.19
C VAL A 185 3.63 6.49 -20.23
N HIS A 186 3.65 5.24 -19.76
CA HIS A 186 4.83 4.68 -19.12
C HIS A 186 5.76 4.10 -20.18
N PRO A 187 6.96 4.69 -20.38
CA PRO A 187 7.84 4.35 -21.49
C PRO A 187 8.26 2.88 -21.51
N ILE A 188 8.42 2.35 -22.73
CA ILE A 188 8.86 0.96 -22.94
C ILE A 188 10.23 0.66 -22.31
N ASP A 189 11.10 1.68 -22.21
CA ASP A 189 12.41 1.60 -21.60
C ASP A 189 12.36 1.28 -20.11
N TYR A 190 11.20 1.49 -19.46
CA TYR A 190 10.93 1.13 -18.07
C TYR A 190 9.96 -0.04 -17.96
N ALA A 191 8.95 -0.12 -18.84
CA ALA A 191 7.96 -1.19 -18.83
C ALA A 191 8.51 -2.53 -19.36
N GLY A 192 9.54 -2.50 -20.22
CA GLY A 192 10.22 -3.67 -20.78
C GLY A 192 9.41 -4.50 -21.78
N ARG A 193 8.08 -4.34 -21.80
CA ARG A 193 7.15 -5.02 -22.71
C ARG A 193 6.06 -4.07 -23.18
N SER A 194 5.68 -4.15 -24.44
CA SER A 194 4.58 -3.34 -24.98
C SER A 194 3.22 -3.77 -24.37
N HIS A 195 2.27 -2.84 -24.29
CA HIS A 195 0.90 -3.17 -23.89
C HIS A 195 0.26 -4.20 -24.83
N THR A 196 0.56 -4.10 -26.14
CA THR A 196 0.10 -5.05 -27.17
C THR A 196 0.57 -6.48 -26.86
N ASP A 197 1.85 -6.65 -26.46
CA ASP A 197 2.38 -7.96 -26.09
C ASP A 197 1.74 -8.48 -24.80
N LYS A 198 1.52 -7.62 -23.81
CA LYS A 198 0.84 -7.98 -22.55
C LYS A 198 -0.60 -8.44 -22.82
N CYS A 199 -1.37 -7.67 -23.61
CA CYS A 199 -2.73 -8.04 -24.01
C CYS A 199 -2.78 -9.38 -24.77
N ARG A 200 -1.83 -9.61 -25.69
CA ARG A 200 -1.73 -10.88 -26.42
C ARG A 200 -1.49 -12.08 -25.50
N ASP A 201 -0.62 -11.93 -24.51
CA ASP A 201 -0.33 -13.03 -23.57
C ASP A 201 -1.52 -13.33 -22.67
N ILE A 202 -2.21 -12.29 -22.17
CA ILE A 202 -3.44 -12.48 -21.41
C ILE A 202 -4.54 -13.12 -22.27
N ALA A 203 -4.69 -12.68 -23.53
CA ALA A 203 -5.64 -13.29 -24.45
C ALA A 203 -5.34 -14.80 -24.69
N LEU A 204 -4.06 -15.18 -24.73
CA LEU A 204 -3.68 -16.59 -24.82
C LEU A 204 -4.07 -17.38 -23.56
N ASP A 205 -3.87 -16.79 -22.37
CA ASP A 205 -4.31 -17.38 -21.11
C ASP A 205 -5.84 -17.55 -21.05
N LEU A 206 -6.60 -16.53 -21.46
CA LEU A 206 -8.06 -16.60 -21.55
C LEU A 206 -8.53 -17.72 -22.49
N ARG A 207 -7.99 -17.79 -23.69
CA ARG A 207 -8.32 -18.87 -24.65
C ARG A 207 -7.99 -20.26 -24.09
N THR A 208 -6.84 -20.39 -23.42
CA THR A 208 -6.43 -21.65 -22.78
C THR A 208 -7.41 -22.07 -21.69
N ALA A 209 -7.92 -21.12 -20.94
CA ALA A 209 -8.93 -21.31 -19.91
C ALA A 209 -10.37 -21.42 -20.46
N ARG A 210 -10.59 -21.17 -21.75
CA ARG A 210 -11.88 -21.03 -22.41
C ARG A 210 -12.75 -19.91 -21.88
N ASP A 211 -12.11 -18.84 -21.39
CA ASP A 211 -12.76 -17.59 -21.03
C ASP A 211 -12.88 -16.70 -22.27
N ALA A 212 -14.04 -16.17 -22.57
CA ALA A 212 -14.26 -15.23 -23.67
C ALA A 212 -13.73 -13.83 -23.32
N ALA A 213 -13.73 -13.48 -22.02
CA ALA A 213 -13.25 -12.20 -21.52
C ALA A 213 -12.85 -12.30 -20.04
N ALA A 214 -12.10 -11.29 -19.55
CA ALA A 214 -11.91 -11.06 -18.14
C ALA A 214 -12.28 -9.61 -17.79
N VAL A 215 -12.92 -9.44 -16.62
CA VAL A 215 -13.28 -8.12 -16.06
C VAL A 215 -12.18 -7.70 -15.11
N LEU A 216 -11.60 -6.51 -15.36
CA LEU A 216 -10.54 -5.89 -14.57
C LEU A 216 -11.11 -4.67 -13.84
N THR A 217 -10.96 -4.63 -12.53
CA THR A 217 -11.49 -3.56 -11.67
C THR A 217 -10.42 -2.82 -10.89
N MET A 218 -9.18 -3.34 -10.87
CA MET A 218 -8.06 -2.75 -10.16
C MET A 218 -7.29 -1.80 -11.08
N GLY A 219 -7.19 -0.52 -10.68
CA GLY A 219 -6.53 0.51 -11.48
C GLY A 219 -5.06 0.23 -11.78
N ASP A 220 -4.33 -0.37 -10.83
CA ASP A 220 -2.91 -0.74 -11.01
C ASP A 220 -2.70 -1.85 -12.04
N GLY A 221 -3.59 -2.85 -12.07
CA GLY A 221 -3.59 -3.91 -13.09
C GLY A 221 -3.87 -3.36 -14.49
N ILE A 222 -4.85 -2.45 -14.60
CA ILE A 222 -5.20 -1.78 -15.87
C ILE A 222 -4.05 -0.90 -16.35
N CYS A 223 -3.49 -0.07 -15.46
CA CYS A 223 -2.36 0.80 -15.77
C CYS A 223 -1.11 0.02 -16.18
N TRP A 224 -0.81 -1.09 -15.49
CA TRP A 224 0.29 -1.98 -15.87
C TRP A 224 0.05 -2.62 -17.24
N LEU A 225 -1.17 -3.13 -17.48
CA LEU A 225 -1.52 -3.80 -18.75
C LEU A 225 -1.33 -2.86 -19.94
N LEU A 226 -1.82 -1.63 -19.81
CA LEU A 226 -1.84 -0.64 -20.91
C LEU A 226 -0.57 0.22 -20.99
N ASN A 227 0.42 0.03 -20.13
CA ASN A 227 1.60 0.88 -20.01
C ASN A 227 1.25 2.36 -19.91
N ILE A 228 0.30 2.67 -19.06
CA ILE A 228 -0.05 4.06 -18.70
C ILE A 228 0.08 4.24 -17.19
N ARG A 229 0.23 5.48 -16.79
CA ARG A 229 0.14 5.92 -15.39
C ARG A 229 -0.79 7.11 -15.31
N GLY A 230 -1.23 7.47 -14.13
CA GLY A 230 -2.12 8.61 -13.94
C GLY A 230 -1.98 9.25 -12.57
N SER A 231 -2.82 10.22 -12.28
CA SER A 231 -2.75 11.02 -11.06
C SER A 231 -4.11 11.17 -10.37
N ASP A 232 -4.98 10.17 -10.48
CA ASP A 232 -6.27 10.19 -9.80
C ASP A 232 -6.14 9.98 -8.29
N ILE A 233 -5.16 9.19 -7.89
CA ILE A 233 -4.94 8.81 -6.49
C ILE A 233 -3.57 9.33 -6.05
N VAL A 234 -3.54 10.06 -4.95
CA VAL A 234 -2.30 10.54 -4.34
C VAL A 234 -1.43 9.33 -4.00
N HIS A 235 -0.13 9.41 -4.25
CA HIS A 235 0.88 8.38 -4.04
C HIS A 235 0.78 7.15 -4.96
N ASN A 236 -0.36 6.91 -5.61
CA ASN A 236 -0.53 5.80 -6.54
C ASN A 236 -0.67 6.32 -7.98
N PRO A 237 0.30 6.06 -8.86
CA PRO A 237 0.29 6.58 -10.24
C PRO A 237 -0.69 5.81 -11.14
N VAL A 238 -1.98 5.86 -10.79
CA VAL A 238 -3.06 5.14 -11.48
C VAL A 238 -4.17 6.08 -11.94
N ILE A 239 -4.97 5.64 -12.91
CA ILE A 239 -6.29 6.19 -13.21
C ILE A 239 -7.38 5.30 -12.63
N GLN A 240 -8.46 5.89 -12.18
CA GLN A 240 -9.69 5.18 -11.83
C GLN A 240 -10.45 4.82 -13.11
N ALA A 241 -10.51 3.52 -13.42
CA ALA A 241 -11.13 2.97 -14.63
C ALA A 241 -11.53 1.51 -14.40
N TYR A 242 -12.41 1.00 -15.27
CA TYR A 242 -12.65 -0.42 -15.44
C TYR A 242 -12.17 -0.87 -16.81
N ALA A 243 -11.88 -2.15 -16.98
CA ALA A 243 -11.59 -2.69 -18.29
C ALA A 243 -12.18 -4.09 -18.47
N ILE A 244 -12.49 -4.43 -19.73
CA ILE A 244 -12.80 -5.78 -20.16
C ILE A 244 -11.76 -6.16 -21.21
N ILE A 245 -10.94 -7.17 -20.92
CA ILE A 245 -10.04 -7.74 -21.89
C ILE A 245 -10.66 -8.99 -22.50
N HIS A 246 -10.72 -9.04 -23.82
CA HIS A 246 -11.30 -10.14 -24.59
C HIS A 246 -10.25 -11.19 -24.98
N ASP A 247 -10.68 -12.39 -25.28
CA ASP A 247 -9.83 -13.49 -25.79
C ASP A 247 -9.17 -13.18 -27.15
N SER A 248 -9.66 -12.15 -27.85
CA SER A 248 -9.02 -11.56 -29.04
C SER A 248 -7.78 -10.73 -28.72
N GLY A 249 -7.64 -10.26 -27.48
CA GLY A 249 -6.64 -9.29 -27.04
C GLY A 249 -7.10 -7.84 -27.12
N CYS A 250 -8.29 -7.56 -27.64
CA CYS A 250 -8.89 -6.23 -27.58
C CYS A 250 -9.30 -5.88 -26.13
N VAL A 251 -9.24 -4.60 -25.79
CA VAL A 251 -9.61 -4.08 -24.47
C VAL A 251 -10.66 -3.00 -24.62
N ASP A 252 -11.80 -3.16 -23.93
CA ASP A 252 -12.73 -2.07 -23.68
C ASP A 252 -12.30 -1.37 -22.39
N LEU A 253 -11.89 -0.11 -22.46
CA LEU A 253 -11.46 0.72 -21.33
C LEU A 253 -12.57 1.71 -20.96
N PHE A 254 -13.18 1.53 -19.80
CA PHE A 254 -14.26 2.38 -19.27
C PHE A 254 -13.68 3.46 -18.36
N VAL A 255 -13.65 4.68 -18.88
CA VAL A 255 -13.02 5.82 -18.22
C VAL A 255 -13.63 7.13 -18.71
N ASP A 256 -13.51 8.21 -17.95
CA ASP A 256 -13.78 9.53 -18.51
C ASP A 256 -12.75 9.84 -19.60
N ALA A 257 -13.22 10.08 -20.83
CA ALA A 257 -12.37 10.26 -22.00
C ALA A 257 -11.34 11.39 -21.85
N ILE A 258 -11.64 12.41 -21.03
CA ILE A 258 -10.70 13.52 -20.77
C ILE A 258 -9.40 13.04 -20.12
N LYS A 259 -9.47 11.99 -19.32
CA LYS A 259 -8.30 11.43 -18.61
C LYS A 259 -7.29 10.78 -19.54
N VAL A 260 -7.74 10.24 -20.66
CA VAL A 260 -6.90 9.43 -21.59
C VAL A 260 -6.60 10.17 -22.91
N THR A 261 -7.00 11.44 -23.04
CA THR A 261 -6.80 12.22 -24.26
C THR A 261 -5.35 12.22 -24.74
N ASP A 262 -4.40 12.32 -23.81
CA ASP A 262 -2.97 12.47 -24.12
C ASP A 262 -2.28 11.11 -24.40
N VAL A 263 -2.99 9.98 -24.25
CA VAL A 263 -2.47 8.63 -24.48
C VAL A 263 -3.19 7.86 -25.60
N MET A 264 -4.12 8.47 -26.31
CA MET A 264 -4.92 7.82 -27.35
C MET A 264 -4.07 7.20 -28.46
N ASP A 265 -3.05 7.91 -28.93
CA ASP A 265 -2.12 7.40 -29.97
C ASP A 265 -1.34 6.17 -29.49
N HIS A 266 -0.99 6.14 -28.19
CA HIS A 266 -0.31 5.00 -27.56
C HIS A 266 -1.24 3.79 -27.42
N LEU A 267 -2.48 4.00 -27.03
CA LEU A 267 -3.48 2.92 -26.86
C LEU A 267 -3.83 2.25 -28.19
N GLY A 268 -3.86 3.03 -29.29
CA GLY A 268 -4.11 2.54 -30.65
C GLY A 268 -5.48 1.87 -30.80
N ASP A 269 -5.66 1.15 -31.91
CA ASP A 269 -6.95 0.53 -32.27
C ASP A 269 -7.31 -0.70 -31.40
N GLN A 270 -6.36 -1.22 -30.63
CA GLN A 270 -6.58 -2.39 -29.78
C GLN A 270 -7.38 -2.06 -28.51
N VAL A 271 -7.38 -0.80 -28.09
CA VAL A 271 -8.07 -0.32 -26.89
C VAL A 271 -9.21 0.60 -27.28
N VAL A 272 -10.43 0.20 -26.98
CA VAL A 272 -11.64 0.98 -27.23
C VAL A 272 -12.01 1.74 -25.96
N VAL A 273 -11.87 3.05 -25.96
CA VAL A 273 -12.28 3.91 -24.84
C VAL A 273 -13.79 4.09 -24.86
N ARG A 274 -14.42 3.81 -23.72
CA ARG A 274 -15.88 3.91 -23.52
C ARG A 274 -16.20 4.80 -22.31
N PRO A 275 -17.33 5.50 -22.32
CA PRO A 275 -17.80 6.22 -21.13
C PRO A 275 -17.97 5.27 -19.93
N ILE A 276 -17.55 5.71 -18.74
CA ILE A 276 -17.53 4.87 -17.54
C ILE A 276 -18.94 4.39 -17.13
N ASP A 277 -19.98 5.20 -17.35
CA ASP A 277 -21.37 4.88 -17.06
C ASP A 277 -21.95 3.75 -17.93
N THR A 278 -21.28 3.40 -19.04
CA THR A 278 -21.69 2.28 -19.91
C THR A 278 -21.13 0.91 -19.46
N PHE A 279 -20.36 0.87 -18.36
CA PHE A 279 -19.70 -0.36 -17.92
C PHE A 279 -20.67 -1.50 -17.59
N LEU A 280 -21.75 -1.23 -16.84
CA LEU A 280 -22.75 -2.25 -16.50
C LEU A 280 -23.48 -2.79 -17.73
N ASP A 281 -23.79 -1.94 -18.71
CA ASP A 281 -24.43 -2.37 -19.95
C ASP A 281 -23.49 -3.24 -20.78
N ALA A 282 -22.20 -2.89 -20.81
CA ALA A 282 -21.20 -3.70 -21.50
C ALA A 282 -21.02 -5.08 -20.84
N LEU A 283 -21.02 -5.15 -19.50
CA LEU A 283 -21.00 -6.41 -18.77
C LEU A 283 -22.22 -7.29 -19.11
N ALA A 284 -23.40 -6.70 -19.17
CA ALA A 284 -24.63 -7.42 -19.50
C ALA A 284 -24.69 -7.92 -20.96
N ALA A 285 -23.89 -7.33 -21.85
CA ALA A 285 -23.80 -7.71 -23.26
C ALA A 285 -22.73 -8.79 -23.55
N LEU A 286 -21.93 -9.20 -22.57
CA LEU A 286 -20.91 -10.22 -22.73
C LEU A 286 -21.53 -11.58 -23.09
N THR A 287 -20.77 -12.41 -23.79
CA THR A 287 -21.17 -13.75 -24.17
C THR A 287 -20.06 -14.75 -23.86
N GLY A 288 -20.43 -16.02 -23.72
CA GLY A 288 -19.48 -17.05 -23.33
C GLY A 288 -19.18 -17.05 -21.84
N GLN A 289 -18.08 -17.71 -21.44
CA GLN A 289 -17.63 -17.73 -20.06
C GLN A 289 -16.77 -16.51 -19.78
N VAL A 290 -17.08 -15.78 -18.72
CA VAL A 290 -16.37 -14.56 -18.33
C VAL A 290 -15.62 -14.80 -17.03
N ARG A 291 -14.31 -14.49 -17.04
CA ARG A 291 -13.47 -14.52 -15.83
C ARG A 291 -13.76 -13.29 -14.98
N ILE A 292 -14.01 -13.51 -13.71
CA ILE A 292 -14.11 -12.48 -12.68
C ILE A 292 -13.18 -12.84 -11.52
N THR A 293 -12.86 -11.84 -10.69
CA THR A 293 -12.17 -12.07 -9.41
C THR A 293 -13.09 -11.64 -8.28
N ALA A 294 -13.69 -12.60 -7.61
CA ALA A 294 -14.69 -12.34 -6.56
C ALA A 294 -14.15 -11.47 -5.41
N ALA A 295 -12.83 -11.50 -5.17
CA ALA A 295 -12.18 -10.72 -4.14
C ALA A 295 -12.02 -9.22 -4.47
N THR A 296 -12.17 -8.81 -5.74
CA THR A 296 -12.00 -7.41 -6.17
C THR A 296 -13.17 -6.87 -6.99
N LEU A 297 -14.03 -7.75 -7.52
CA LEU A 297 -15.19 -7.33 -8.30
C LEU A 297 -16.26 -6.75 -7.37
N PRO A 298 -16.74 -5.50 -7.60
CA PRO A 298 -17.89 -4.96 -6.89
C PRO A 298 -19.14 -5.82 -7.05
N ARG A 299 -19.89 -5.97 -5.97
CA ARG A 299 -21.13 -6.73 -5.96
C ARG A 299 -22.15 -6.24 -6.99
N ALA A 300 -22.20 -4.92 -7.22
CA ALA A 300 -23.08 -4.31 -8.24
C ALA A 300 -22.80 -4.87 -9.65
N ALA A 301 -21.53 -4.98 -10.03
CA ALA A 301 -21.13 -5.51 -11.33
C ALA A 301 -21.48 -7.01 -11.46
N TYR A 302 -21.26 -7.76 -10.40
CA TYR A 302 -21.63 -9.19 -10.35
C TYR A 302 -23.13 -9.41 -10.50
N ASP A 303 -23.93 -8.67 -9.72
CA ASP A 303 -25.40 -8.81 -9.76
C ASP A 303 -25.97 -8.46 -11.14
N GLN A 304 -25.40 -7.47 -11.83
CA GLN A 304 -25.76 -7.12 -13.20
C GLN A 304 -25.49 -8.28 -14.17
N MET A 305 -24.32 -8.90 -14.09
CA MET A 305 -23.97 -10.04 -14.95
C MET A 305 -24.85 -11.25 -14.68
N ILE A 306 -25.14 -11.56 -13.41
CA ILE A 306 -26.07 -12.65 -13.03
C ILE A 306 -27.47 -12.38 -13.59
N ALA A 307 -27.99 -11.16 -13.44
CA ALA A 307 -29.30 -10.78 -13.98
C ALA A 307 -29.36 -10.91 -15.50
N ALA A 308 -28.27 -10.65 -16.21
CA ALA A 308 -28.14 -10.83 -17.65
C ALA A 308 -27.91 -12.29 -18.08
N GLY A 309 -27.73 -13.23 -17.14
CA GLY A 309 -27.51 -14.66 -17.43
C GLY A 309 -26.12 -15.01 -17.93
N ILE A 310 -25.12 -14.17 -17.62
CA ILE A 310 -23.72 -14.40 -18.03
C ILE A 310 -23.12 -15.59 -17.25
N THR A 311 -22.42 -16.47 -17.94
CA THR A 311 -21.67 -17.56 -17.31
C THR A 311 -20.38 -17.02 -16.72
N LEU A 312 -20.25 -17.05 -15.38
CA LEU A 312 -19.10 -16.52 -14.67
C LEU A 312 -18.16 -17.62 -14.20
N ARG A 313 -16.86 -17.34 -14.23
CA ARG A 313 -15.81 -18.14 -13.62
C ARG A 313 -14.99 -17.28 -12.67
N ASP A 314 -15.04 -17.60 -11.37
CA ASP A 314 -14.17 -16.98 -10.39
C ASP A 314 -12.74 -17.52 -10.53
N ALA A 315 -11.79 -16.60 -10.78
CA ALA A 315 -10.38 -16.91 -10.88
C ALA A 315 -9.55 -15.62 -10.63
N VAL A 316 -8.26 -15.79 -10.42
CA VAL A 316 -7.34 -14.67 -10.24
C VAL A 316 -7.35 -13.77 -11.48
N ASP A 317 -7.37 -12.45 -11.25
CA ASP A 317 -7.20 -11.43 -12.29
C ASP A 317 -5.93 -11.74 -13.10
N PRO A 318 -6.03 -11.84 -14.44
CA PRO A 318 -4.91 -12.30 -15.27
C PRO A 318 -3.74 -11.31 -15.30
N THR A 319 -3.89 -10.08 -14.79
CA THR A 319 -2.81 -9.10 -14.70
C THR A 319 -1.94 -9.27 -13.45
N VAL A 320 -2.48 -9.85 -12.38
CA VAL A 320 -1.88 -9.85 -11.04
C VAL A 320 -0.52 -10.54 -11.01
N LEU A 321 -0.42 -11.80 -11.45
CA LEU A 321 0.85 -12.52 -11.41
C LEU A 321 1.89 -12.00 -12.41
N PRO A 322 1.54 -11.69 -13.68
CA PRO A 322 2.49 -11.10 -14.61
C PRO A 322 3.03 -9.73 -14.14
N LYS A 323 2.19 -8.91 -13.50
CA LYS A 323 2.59 -7.62 -12.90
C LYS A 323 3.53 -7.83 -11.70
N ALA A 324 3.25 -8.79 -10.85
CA ALA A 324 4.05 -9.11 -9.67
C ALA A 324 5.45 -9.65 -10.01
N ARG A 325 5.56 -10.44 -11.09
CA ARG A 325 6.82 -11.01 -11.62
C ARG A 325 7.49 -10.01 -12.53
N LYS A 326 8.25 -9.08 -11.96
CA LYS A 326 8.92 -8.03 -12.72
C LYS A 326 9.83 -8.65 -13.78
N ASN A 327 9.74 -8.13 -15.02
CA ASN A 327 10.62 -8.55 -16.09
C ASN A 327 12.05 -7.98 -15.89
N LYS A 328 12.97 -8.39 -16.78
CA LYS A 328 14.38 -7.97 -16.64
C LYS A 328 14.56 -6.46 -16.65
N VAL A 329 13.82 -5.73 -17.51
CA VAL A 329 13.94 -4.27 -17.62
C VAL A 329 13.41 -3.62 -16.34
N GLU A 330 12.21 -4.01 -15.88
CA GLU A 330 11.63 -3.52 -14.63
C GLU A 330 12.57 -3.76 -13.43
N LEU A 331 13.25 -4.92 -13.38
CA LEU A 331 14.22 -5.21 -12.30
C LEU A 331 15.50 -4.38 -12.42
N ASP A 332 16.04 -4.22 -13.63
CA ASP A 332 17.28 -3.45 -13.83
C ASP A 332 17.05 -1.96 -13.50
N THR A 333 15.91 -1.42 -13.92
CA THR A 333 15.55 -0.03 -13.63
C THR A 333 15.19 0.17 -12.16
N ALA A 334 14.51 -0.79 -11.52
CA ALA A 334 14.26 -0.77 -10.07
C ALA A 334 15.57 -0.77 -9.26
N ARG A 335 16.59 -1.56 -9.66
CA ARG A 335 17.91 -1.53 -9.00
C ARG A 335 18.53 -0.14 -9.06
N GLU A 336 18.55 0.48 -10.23
CA GLU A 336 19.12 1.82 -10.38
C GLU A 336 18.33 2.88 -9.62
N CYS A 337 16.99 2.79 -9.63
CA CYS A 337 16.10 3.63 -8.83
C CYS A 337 16.47 3.56 -7.33
N HIS A 338 16.60 2.34 -6.79
CA HIS A 338 16.96 2.13 -5.38
C HIS A 338 18.37 2.62 -5.03
N LEU A 339 19.32 2.54 -5.95
CA LEU A 339 20.68 3.09 -5.71
C LEU A 339 20.67 4.61 -5.65
N ARG A 340 19.86 5.28 -6.46
CA ARG A 340 19.69 6.75 -6.41
C ARG A 340 18.96 7.17 -5.14
N ASP A 341 17.83 6.53 -4.82
CA ASP A 341 17.07 6.83 -3.61
C ASP A 341 17.90 6.54 -2.34
N ALA A 342 18.69 5.46 -2.32
CA ALA A 342 19.60 5.15 -1.22
C ALA A 342 20.66 6.24 -0.99
N ALA A 343 21.16 6.87 -2.06
CA ALA A 343 22.07 8.01 -1.93
C ALA A 343 21.36 9.20 -1.27
N HIS A 344 20.14 9.53 -1.70
CA HIS A 344 19.32 10.59 -1.06
C HIS A 344 19.03 10.28 0.40
N MET A 345 18.69 9.03 0.72
CA MET A 345 18.49 8.59 2.10
C MET A 345 19.75 8.72 2.95
N CYS A 346 20.93 8.42 2.40
CA CYS A 346 22.21 8.60 3.11
C CYS A 346 22.53 10.09 3.35
N GLU A 347 22.27 10.95 2.36
CA GLU A 347 22.40 12.40 2.53
C GLU A 347 21.42 12.94 3.59
N PHE A 348 20.19 12.45 3.58
CA PHE A 348 19.18 12.79 4.57
C PHE A 348 19.59 12.35 5.99
N LEU A 349 20.05 11.10 6.16
CA LEU A 349 20.46 10.60 7.47
C LEU A 349 21.69 11.35 8.00
N CYS A 350 22.62 11.73 7.12
CA CYS A 350 23.75 12.59 7.46
C CYS A 350 23.26 13.99 7.91
N TRP A 351 22.34 14.59 7.19
CA TRP A 351 21.71 15.86 7.55
C TRP A 351 21.00 15.76 8.89
N LEU A 352 20.19 14.70 9.11
CA LEU A 352 19.45 14.50 10.37
C LEU A 352 20.39 14.33 11.56
N ASP A 353 21.49 13.60 11.41
CA ASP A 353 22.50 13.36 12.47
C ASP A 353 23.23 14.67 12.88
N ALA A 354 23.20 15.68 12.01
CA ALA A 354 23.80 17.00 12.25
C ALA A 354 22.83 18.04 12.83
N GLN A 355 21.53 17.72 12.92
CA GLN A 355 20.53 18.66 13.41
C GLN A 355 20.61 18.80 14.95
N ASN A 356 20.20 19.98 15.44
CA ASN A 356 19.93 20.17 16.87
C ASN A 356 18.55 19.59 17.21
N PRO A 357 18.48 18.51 18.01
CA PRO A 357 17.18 17.89 18.32
C PRO A 357 16.20 18.85 18.99
N ASP A 358 16.67 19.77 19.83
CA ASP A 358 15.82 20.70 20.56
C ASP A 358 15.16 21.78 19.66
N GLU A 359 15.60 21.91 18.41
CA GLU A 359 15.11 22.88 17.42
C GLU A 359 14.45 22.22 16.21
N THR A 360 14.59 20.88 16.06
CA THR A 360 14.09 20.13 14.91
C THR A 360 12.81 19.39 15.26
N THR A 361 11.79 19.52 14.45
CA THR A 361 10.51 18.85 14.63
C THR A 361 10.35 17.66 13.68
N GLU A 362 9.34 16.81 13.94
CA GLU A 362 8.98 15.71 13.05
C GLU A 362 8.60 16.20 11.64
N ILE A 363 7.93 17.36 11.52
CA ILE A 363 7.62 17.99 10.22
C ILE A 363 8.90 18.43 9.52
N ASP A 364 9.86 19.04 10.23
CA ASP A 364 11.14 19.44 9.63
C ASP A 364 11.90 18.24 9.06
N VAL A 365 11.83 17.10 9.74
CA VAL A 365 12.43 15.84 9.27
C VAL A 365 11.78 15.36 7.98
N ALA A 366 10.45 15.34 7.89
CA ALA A 366 9.72 14.95 6.68
C ALA A 366 10.02 15.89 5.50
N ILE A 367 9.99 17.22 5.75
CA ILE A 367 10.34 18.25 4.75
C ILE A 367 11.79 18.11 4.29
N GLY A 368 12.71 17.87 5.21
CA GLY A 368 14.13 17.70 4.90
C GLY A 368 14.37 16.53 3.96
N LEU A 369 13.70 15.41 4.20
CA LEU A 369 13.79 14.23 3.33
C LEU A 369 13.18 14.49 1.96
N GLU A 370 11.98 15.05 1.89
CA GLU A 370 11.34 15.35 0.60
C GLU A 370 12.19 16.31 -0.23
N ASN A 371 12.74 17.38 0.37
CA ASN A 371 13.61 18.32 -0.33
C ASN A 371 14.88 17.68 -0.90
N ILE A 372 15.43 16.68 -0.22
CA ILE A 372 16.60 15.94 -0.70
C ILE A 372 16.20 15.03 -1.86
N ARG A 373 15.14 14.24 -1.75
CA ARG A 373 14.64 13.36 -2.82
C ARG A 373 14.24 14.12 -4.08
N ARG A 374 13.67 15.32 -3.95
CA ARG A 374 13.27 16.18 -5.09
C ARG A 374 14.44 16.67 -5.95
N ARG A 375 15.66 16.44 -5.53
CA ARG A 375 16.85 16.69 -6.38
C ARG A 375 16.97 15.67 -7.51
N ASP A 376 16.33 14.49 -7.39
CA ASP A 376 16.26 13.50 -8.45
C ASP A 376 15.18 13.91 -9.48
N PRO A 377 15.55 14.16 -10.75
CA PRO A 377 14.59 14.53 -11.79
C PRO A 377 13.63 13.38 -12.17
N MET A 378 13.90 12.15 -11.72
CA MET A 378 13.04 10.99 -11.95
C MET A 378 11.95 10.86 -10.89
N LEU A 379 12.03 11.60 -9.78
CA LEU A 379 10.99 11.59 -8.74
C LEU A 379 9.73 12.27 -9.27
N MET A 380 8.64 11.53 -9.26
CA MET A 380 7.33 12.00 -9.70
C MET A 380 6.44 12.39 -8.51
N GLU A 381 6.54 11.64 -7.42
CA GLU A 381 5.81 11.85 -6.17
C GLU A 381 6.43 11.02 -5.03
N LEU A 382 5.91 11.14 -3.81
CA LEU A 382 6.15 10.17 -2.73
C LEU A 382 5.34 8.89 -2.99
N SER A 383 5.80 7.74 -2.51
CA SER A 383 5.02 6.48 -2.59
C SER A 383 3.97 6.35 -1.48
N PHE A 384 4.11 7.15 -0.43
CA PHE A 384 3.15 7.37 0.67
C PHE A 384 3.59 8.59 1.50
N ASP A 385 2.69 9.13 2.34
CA ASP A 385 3.04 10.20 3.28
C ASP A 385 4.17 9.69 4.21
N THR A 386 5.30 10.40 4.25
CA THR A 386 6.44 10.04 5.11
C THR A 386 6.01 9.91 6.56
N ILE A 387 6.24 8.75 7.16
CA ILE A 387 6.12 8.53 8.59
C ILE A 387 7.37 9.11 9.25
N SER A 388 7.20 10.21 9.93
CA SER A 388 8.26 10.91 10.66
C SER A 388 7.87 10.92 12.13
N ALA A 389 8.38 9.95 12.90
CA ALA A 389 7.88 9.63 14.22
C ALA A 389 8.99 9.55 15.26
N SER A 390 8.95 10.42 16.26
CA SER A 390 9.95 10.45 17.34
C SER A 390 9.38 9.93 18.67
N GLY A 391 10.19 9.20 19.44
CA GLY A 391 9.82 8.71 20.77
C GLY A 391 8.48 7.98 20.78
N PRO A 392 7.48 8.44 21.56
CA PRO A 392 6.18 7.76 21.68
C PRO A 392 5.36 7.74 20.38
N HIS A 393 5.54 8.67 19.44
CA HIS A 393 4.87 8.63 18.15
C HIS A 393 5.34 7.45 17.29
N ALA A 394 6.59 7.03 17.42
CA ALA A 394 7.10 5.85 16.74
C ALA A 394 6.39 4.55 17.15
N ALA A 395 5.66 4.55 18.26
CA ALA A 395 4.84 3.41 18.67
C ALA A 395 3.54 3.24 17.86
N LEU A 396 3.21 4.19 17.00
CA LEU A 396 2.10 4.10 16.04
C LEU A 396 2.68 3.68 14.68
N PRO A 397 2.47 2.45 14.20
CA PRO A 397 3.14 1.94 13.00
C PRO A 397 2.91 2.79 11.73
N HIS A 398 1.72 3.38 11.61
CA HIS A 398 1.31 4.23 10.49
C HIS A 398 1.06 5.68 10.94
N TYR A 399 1.92 6.19 11.84
CA TYR A 399 1.82 7.57 12.30
C TYR A 399 1.95 8.55 11.14
N ARG A 400 0.99 9.46 11.03
CA ARG A 400 1.07 10.60 10.11
C ARG A 400 1.26 11.88 10.94
N VAL A 401 2.41 12.53 10.77
CA VAL A 401 2.66 13.81 11.44
C VAL A 401 1.75 14.90 10.87
N THR A 402 1.16 15.68 11.74
CA THR A 402 0.33 16.83 11.39
C THR A 402 0.75 18.06 12.21
N THR A 403 0.30 19.25 11.81
CA THR A 403 0.54 20.48 12.59
C THR A 403 0.01 20.37 14.03
N ALA A 404 -1.05 19.56 14.26
CA ALA A 404 -1.63 19.34 15.58
C ALA A 404 -0.82 18.37 16.46
N THR A 405 -0.12 17.41 15.85
CA THR A 405 0.62 16.36 16.57
C THR A 405 2.13 16.55 16.54
N ASN A 406 2.62 17.50 15.72
CA ASN A 406 4.04 17.77 15.53
C ASN A 406 4.76 18.02 16.88
N ARG A 407 5.89 17.35 17.05
CA ARG A 407 6.72 17.51 18.25
C ARG A 407 8.19 17.72 17.90
N THR A 408 8.90 18.39 18.80
CA THR A 408 10.35 18.54 18.74
C THR A 408 11.03 17.24 19.14
N LEU A 409 12.12 16.88 18.45
CA LEU A 409 12.94 15.72 18.78
C LEU A 409 13.56 15.88 20.18
N ARG A 410 13.95 14.76 20.80
CA ARG A 410 14.57 14.77 22.13
C ARG A 410 15.73 13.80 22.23
N HIS A 411 16.79 14.23 22.89
CA HIS A 411 17.88 13.33 23.24
C HIS A 411 17.39 12.13 24.08
N GLY A 412 17.89 10.95 23.78
CA GLY A 412 17.50 9.71 24.45
C GLY A 412 16.27 9.03 23.85
N GLU A 413 15.66 9.61 22.81
CA GLU A 413 14.57 9.00 22.06
C GLU A 413 15.07 8.47 20.70
N VAL A 414 14.28 7.60 20.10
CA VAL A 414 14.48 7.15 18.70
C VAL A 414 13.74 8.06 17.75
N MET A 415 14.25 8.16 16.53
CA MET A 415 13.55 8.69 15.38
C MET A 415 13.32 7.57 14.38
N LEU A 416 12.07 7.23 14.11
CA LEU A 416 11.65 6.32 13.07
C LEU A 416 11.22 7.14 11.85
N VAL A 417 11.88 6.90 10.72
CA VAL A 417 11.52 7.48 9.44
C VAL A 417 11.21 6.35 8.48
N ASP A 418 9.97 6.31 7.99
CA ASP A 418 9.50 5.39 6.97
C ASP A 418 9.01 6.20 5.78
N SER A 419 9.51 5.88 4.59
CA SER A 419 9.33 6.76 3.44
C SER A 419 9.70 6.09 2.13
N GLY A 420 9.10 6.55 1.06
CA GLY A 420 9.44 6.09 -0.28
C GLY A 420 9.12 7.12 -1.36
N GLY A 421 9.55 6.85 -2.57
CA GLY A 421 9.29 7.70 -3.74
C GLY A 421 8.74 6.90 -4.91
N GLN A 422 7.86 7.56 -5.65
CA GLN A 422 7.42 7.14 -6.97
C GLN A 422 8.36 7.74 -8.00
N TYR A 423 9.17 6.92 -8.64
CA TYR A 423 10.08 7.29 -9.70
C TYR A 423 9.59 6.70 -11.03
N MET A 424 9.89 7.34 -12.15
CA MET A 424 9.52 6.82 -13.47
C MET A 424 10.01 5.39 -13.73
N ASP A 425 11.06 4.98 -13.04
CA ASP A 425 11.75 3.70 -13.19
C ASP A 425 11.68 2.80 -11.96
N GLY A 426 10.78 3.08 -11.01
CA GLY A 426 10.54 2.24 -9.84
C GLY A 426 9.75 2.92 -8.73
N THR A 427 9.37 2.12 -7.73
CA THR A 427 8.78 2.56 -6.47
C THR A 427 9.70 2.15 -5.35
N THR A 428 10.04 3.07 -4.43
CA THR A 428 10.88 2.76 -3.27
C THR A 428 10.07 2.80 -1.98
N ASP A 429 10.57 2.04 -1.01
CA ASP A 429 10.06 1.93 0.35
C ASP A 429 11.20 1.60 1.29
N ILE A 430 11.34 2.34 2.37
CA ILE A 430 12.41 2.16 3.35
C ILE A 430 12.05 2.70 4.72
N THR A 431 12.26 1.90 5.74
CA THR A 431 12.26 2.39 7.12
C THR A 431 13.64 2.35 7.73
N ARG A 432 14.01 3.43 8.42
CA ARG A 432 15.14 3.47 9.35
C ARG A 432 14.71 4.02 10.70
N THR A 433 15.09 3.31 11.76
CA THR A 433 15.04 3.81 13.12
C THR A 433 16.45 4.21 13.54
N VAL A 434 16.64 5.47 13.93
CA VAL A 434 17.93 6.03 14.30
C VAL A 434 17.93 6.59 15.71
N ALA A 435 19.10 6.60 16.35
CA ALA A 435 19.30 7.13 17.70
C ALA A 435 19.39 8.66 17.68
N ILE A 436 18.60 9.32 18.50
CA ILE A 436 18.79 10.73 18.86
C ILE A 436 19.54 10.77 20.21
N GLY A 437 20.87 10.84 20.13
CA GLY A 437 21.72 10.68 21.32
C GLY A 437 21.79 9.25 21.85
N ASP A 438 22.26 9.09 23.08
CA ASP A 438 22.40 7.78 23.71
C ASP A 438 21.06 7.13 24.04
N GLN A 439 20.94 5.84 23.74
CA GLN A 439 19.68 5.10 23.90
C GLN A 439 19.73 4.14 25.10
N PRO A 440 18.60 3.96 25.81
CA PRO A 440 18.48 2.95 26.85
C PRO A 440 18.76 1.54 26.33
N LEU A 441 19.36 0.69 27.18
CA LEU A 441 19.70 -0.69 26.82
C LEU A 441 18.48 -1.48 26.30
N ALA A 442 17.32 -1.31 26.92
CA ALA A 442 16.08 -1.99 26.51
C ALA A 442 15.66 -1.64 25.06
N VAL A 443 15.85 -0.37 24.64
CA VAL A 443 15.57 0.09 23.27
C VAL A 443 16.55 -0.56 22.29
N LYS A 444 17.87 -0.56 22.63
CA LYS A 444 18.91 -1.23 21.81
C LYS A 444 18.66 -2.74 21.69
N GLN A 445 18.22 -3.40 22.77
CA GLN A 445 17.88 -4.82 22.74
C GLN A 445 16.69 -5.11 21.82
N ALA A 446 15.64 -4.29 21.88
CA ALA A 446 14.49 -4.40 20.97
C ALA A 446 14.91 -4.18 19.51
N PHE A 447 15.72 -3.13 19.24
CA PHE A 447 16.28 -2.86 17.91
C PHE A 447 17.07 -4.06 17.37
N THR A 448 17.93 -4.65 18.21
CA THR A 448 18.76 -5.79 17.80
C THR A 448 17.89 -7.00 17.46
N ARG A 449 16.79 -7.27 18.20
CA ARG A 449 15.85 -8.37 17.85
C ARG A 449 15.12 -8.13 16.54
N VAL A 450 14.69 -6.89 16.28
CA VAL A 450 14.10 -6.52 14.98
C VAL A 450 15.13 -6.73 13.86
N LEU A 451 16.37 -6.28 14.05
CA LEU A 451 17.47 -6.50 13.09
C LEU A 451 17.73 -7.98 12.84
N GLN A 452 17.71 -8.83 13.87
CA GLN A 452 17.83 -10.29 13.71
C GLN A 452 16.73 -10.85 12.80
N GLY A 453 15.51 -10.33 12.90
CA GLY A 453 14.42 -10.67 11.99
C GLY A 453 14.69 -10.27 10.54
N VAL A 454 15.18 -9.04 10.32
CA VAL A 454 15.59 -8.55 8.98
C VAL A 454 16.67 -9.46 8.38
N ILE A 455 17.69 -9.79 9.17
CA ILE A 455 18.80 -10.65 8.75
C ILE A 455 18.31 -12.06 8.40
N ALA A 456 17.41 -12.63 9.23
CA ALA A 456 16.89 -13.98 9.03
C ALA A 456 16.18 -14.13 7.69
N ILE A 457 15.34 -13.15 7.31
CA ILE A 457 14.68 -13.12 6.01
C ILE A 457 15.69 -12.86 4.89
N SER A 458 16.53 -11.81 5.01
CA SER A 458 17.43 -11.39 3.94
C SER A 458 18.41 -12.48 3.47
N ARG A 459 18.84 -13.36 4.38
CA ARG A 459 19.79 -14.45 4.08
C ARG A 459 19.14 -15.80 3.78
N LEU A 460 17.78 -15.83 3.76
CA LEU A 460 17.06 -17.08 3.59
C LEU A 460 17.24 -17.64 2.16
N ARG A 461 17.45 -18.95 2.09
CA ARG A 461 17.34 -19.75 0.88
C ARG A 461 16.22 -20.75 1.08
N PHE A 462 15.33 -20.87 0.10
CA PHE A 462 14.13 -21.67 0.24
C PHE A 462 13.77 -22.38 -1.08
N PRO A 463 13.17 -23.58 -1.03
CA PRO A 463 12.75 -24.28 -2.22
C PRO A 463 11.58 -23.56 -2.91
N ARG A 464 11.39 -23.79 -4.21
CA ARG A 464 10.23 -23.28 -4.95
C ARG A 464 8.93 -23.75 -4.31
N GLY A 465 7.87 -22.92 -4.40
CA GLY A 465 6.56 -23.21 -3.83
C GLY A 465 6.38 -22.80 -2.37
N ILE A 466 7.41 -22.21 -1.75
CA ILE A 466 7.31 -21.61 -0.41
C ILE A 466 6.50 -20.31 -0.51
N GLU A 467 5.51 -20.18 0.37
CA GLU A 467 4.64 -19.03 0.53
C GLU A 467 5.16 -18.10 1.63
N GLY A 468 4.79 -16.81 1.59
CA GLY A 468 5.24 -15.85 2.60
C GLY A 468 4.88 -16.23 4.04
N ARG A 469 3.74 -16.89 4.24
CA ARG A 469 3.33 -17.38 5.58
C ARG A 469 4.26 -18.42 6.20
N HIS A 470 5.04 -19.13 5.39
CA HIS A 470 6.01 -20.11 5.87
C HIS A 470 7.29 -19.46 6.42
N ILE A 471 7.59 -18.24 5.98
CA ILE A 471 8.83 -17.54 6.34
C ILE A 471 8.62 -16.37 7.31
N ASP A 472 7.41 -15.86 7.48
CA ASP A 472 7.06 -14.76 8.41
C ASP A 472 7.56 -15.02 9.86
N ILE A 473 7.50 -16.26 10.31
CA ILE A 473 7.97 -16.66 11.65
C ILE A 473 9.45 -16.37 11.88
N LEU A 474 10.29 -16.41 10.84
CA LEU A 474 11.72 -16.16 10.96
C LEU A 474 12.01 -14.71 11.38
N ALA A 475 11.20 -13.77 10.89
CA ALA A 475 11.29 -12.36 11.28
C ALA A 475 10.85 -12.14 12.75
N ARG A 476 9.99 -13.00 13.29
CA ARG A 476 9.43 -12.87 14.64
C ARG A 476 10.19 -13.65 15.72
N GLN A 477 11.00 -14.60 15.33
CA GLN A 477 11.60 -15.57 16.26
C GLN A 477 12.37 -14.90 17.40
N ALA A 478 13.22 -13.91 17.11
CA ALA A 478 14.00 -13.22 18.14
C ALA A 478 13.11 -12.41 19.09
N LEU A 479 12.05 -11.78 18.57
CA LEU A 479 11.07 -11.05 19.37
C LEU A 479 10.27 -11.99 20.25
N TRP A 480 9.74 -13.11 19.73
CA TRP A 480 8.97 -14.08 20.51
C TRP A 480 9.77 -14.71 21.65
N SER A 481 11.07 -14.93 21.43
CA SER A 481 11.97 -15.41 22.49
C SER A 481 12.07 -14.44 23.68
N ALA A 482 11.67 -13.17 23.49
CA ALA A 482 11.63 -12.14 24.51
C ALA A 482 10.20 -11.77 24.94
N GLY A 483 9.17 -12.54 24.51
CA GLY A 483 7.78 -12.22 24.77
C GLY A 483 7.25 -10.98 24.04
N GLN A 484 7.88 -10.61 22.92
CA GLN A 484 7.57 -9.45 22.08
C GLN A 484 6.99 -9.90 20.73
N ASP A 485 6.18 -9.08 20.09
CA ASP A 485 5.64 -9.30 18.74
C ASP A 485 5.28 -7.96 18.09
N PHE A 486 4.88 -7.98 16.82
CA PHE A 486 4.30 -6.85 16.10
C PHE A 486 3.03 -7.27 15.36
N ALA A 487 2.13 -6.31 15.14
CA ALA A 487 0.75 -6.57 14.69
C ALA A 487 0.50 -6.30 13.19
N HIS A 488 1.55 -6.13 12.39
CA HIS A 488 1.47 -5.99 10.94
C HIS A 488 2.15 -7.16 10.21
N GLY A 489 2.10 -7.19 8.88
CA GLY A 489 2.87 -8.13 8.06
C GLY A 489 4.37 -7.88 8.17
N THR A 490 5.18 -8.91 7.95
CA THR A 490 6.65 -8.75 7.84
C THR A 490 7.04 -8.11 6.51
N GLY A 491 6.15 -8.16 5.51
CA GLY A 491 6.38 -7.54 4.21
C GLY A 491 5.20 -7.71 3.25
N HIS A 492 5.17 -6.84 2.27
CA HIS A 492 4.20 -6.78 1.18
C HIS A 492 4.92 -6.74 -0.17
N GLY A 493 4.21 -7.00 -1.27
CA GLY A 493 4.73 -6.76 -2.60
C GLY A 493 4.83 -5.27 -2.91
N VAL A 494 5.69 -4.92 -3.86
CA VAL A 494 5.89 -3.53 -4.30
C VAL A 494 5.78 -3.43 -5.81
N GLY A 495 5.08 -2.40 -6.28
CA GLY A 495 4.89 -2.10 -7.69
C GLY A 495 6.15 -1.55 -8.36
N HIS A 496 6.09 -1.39 -9.69
CA HIS A 496 7.11 -0.72 -10.46
C HIS A 496 6.51 0.57 -11.04
N PHE A 497 6.77 1.69 -10.39
CA PHE A 497 6.04 2.95 -10.59
C PHE A 497 4.52 2.71 -10.58
N LEU A 498 4.08 2.02 -9.51
CA LEU A 498 2.70 1.67 -9.20
C LEU A 498 2.51 1.66 -7.68
N CYS A 499 1.48 0.98 -7.16
CA CYS A 499 1.19 0.95 -5.74
C CYS A 499 2.39 0.44 -4.92
N VAL A 500 2.73 1.14 -3.85
CA VAL A 500 3.76 0.68 -2.89
C VAL A 500 3.34 -0.63 -2.25
N HIS A 501 2.06 -0.77 -1.91
CA HIS A 501 1.47 -2.04 -1.48
C HIS A 501 0.87 -2.76 -2.69
N GLU A 502 1.59 -3.71 -3.24
CA GLU A 502 1.17 -4.51 -4.39
C GLU A 502 1.00 -5.99 -4.01
N GLY A 503 -0.17 -6.56 -4.33
CA GLY A 503 -0.38 -8.00 -4.27
C GLY A 503 0.11 -8.73 -5.54
N PRO A 504 0.04 -10.08 -5.54
CA PRO A 504 -0.54 -10.97 -4.53
C PRO A 504 0.45 -11.49 -3.48
N GLN A 505 1.76 -11.24 -3.68
CA GLN A 505 2.81 -11.71 -2.80
C GLN A 505 2.94 -10.82 -1.55
N GLY A 506 3.46 -11.41 -0.50
CA GLY A 506 3.80 -10.73 0.74
C GLY A 506 4.43 -11.71 1.72
N ILE A 507 4.88 -11.22 2.86
CA ILE A 507 5.43 -12.02 3.95
C ILE A 507 4.58 -11.72 5.20
N SER A 508 3.62 -12.58 5.50
CA SER A 508 2.75 -12.45 6.67
C SER A 508 2.10 -13.80 7.00
N ARG A 509 1.50 -13.90 8.17
CA ARG A 509 0.72 -15.09 8.58
C ARG A 509 -0.37 -15.50 7.59
N LYS A 510 -0.84 -14.57 6.74
CA LYS A 510 -1.94 -14.76 5.78
C LYS A 510 -1.47 -14.92 4.34
N SER A 511 -0.19 -14.63 4.03
CA SER A 511 0.35 -14.63 2.66
C SER A 511 0.49 -16.06 2.13
N ALA A 512 -0.51 -16.50 1.36
CA ALA A 512 -0.66 -17.86 0.85
C ALA A 512 -0.25 -18.03 -0.64
N VAL A 513 0.38 -17.00 -1.21
CA VAL A 513 0.90 -17.05 -2.58
C VAL A 513 2.36 -17.45 -2.56
N PRO A 514 2.78 -18.47 -3.36
CA PRO A 514 4.18 -18.82 -3.48
C PRO A 514 5.02 -17.65 -3.96
N LEU A 515 6.17 -17.46 -3.34
CA LEU A 515 7.15 -16.49 -3.78
C LEU A 515 7.86 -16.98 -5.05
N GLU A 516 7.94 -16.11 -6.06
CA GLU A 516 8.51 -16.45 -7.36
C GLU A 516 9.55 -15.42 -7.81
N THR A 517 10.45 -15.85 -8.69
CA THR A 517 11.48 -14.99 -9.29
C THR A 517 10.89 -13.72 -9.89
N GLY A 518 11.49 -12.58 -9.59
CA GLY A 518 11.06 -11.26 -10.05
C GLY A 518 10.06 -10.55 -9.13
N MET A 519 9.54 -11.23 -8.10
CA MET A 519 8.71 -10.58 -7.10
C MET A 519 9.56 -9.71 -6.18
N ILE A 520 9.19 -8.43 -6.06
CA ILE A 520 9.76 -7.50 -5.07
C ILE A 520 8.87 -7.55 -3.85
N VAL A 521 9.48 -7.62 -2.66
CA VAL A 521 8.78 -7.60 -1.37
C VAL A 521 9.53 -6.74 -0.37
N SER A 522 8.80 -6.11 0.55
CA SER A 522 9.41 -5.50 1.74
C SER A 522 9.85 -6.56 2.75
N ASN A 523 10.84 -6.22 3.57
CA ASN A 523 11.30 -6.98 4.72
C ASN A 523 11.41 -6.00 5.87
N GLU A 524 10.31 -5.83 6.65
CA GLU A 524 10.05 -4.71 7.55
C GLU A 524 9.56 -5.14 8.95
N PRO A 525 10.19 -6.11 9.63
CA PRO A 525 9.79 -6.41 10.99
C PRO A 525 9.90 -5.19 11.89
N GLY A 526 9.06 -5.14 12.94
CA GLY A 526 9.04 -4.03 13.88
C GLY A 526 8.78 -4.48 15.31
N PHE A 527 8.84 -3.51 16.23
CA PHE A 527 8.39 -3.64 17.63
C PHE A 527 7.89 -2.28 18.12
N TYR A 528 6.74 -2.26 18.75
CA TYR A 528 6.06 -1.01 19.16
C TYR A 528 5.61 -1.11 20.60
N GLN A 529 6.08 -0.17 21.44
CA GLN A 529 5.70 -0.04 22.84
C GLN A 529 4.89 1.24 23.03
N GLU A 530 3.57 1.09 23.15
CA GLU A 530 2.63 2.22 23.28
C GLU A 530 3.11 3.23 24.32
N GLY A 531 3.07 4.51 23.95
CA GLY A 531 3.48 5.63 24.80
C GLY A 531 4.99 5.77 25.06
N SER A 532 5.82 4.92 24.42
CA SER A 532 7.27 4.91 24.67
C SER A 532 8.09 5.03 23.39
N PHE A 533 8.17 4.00 22.55
CA PHE A 533 8.96 4.01 21.32
C PHE A 533 8.46 2.95 20.33
N GLY A 534 8.84 3.10 19.07
CA GLY A 534 8.68 2.09 18.03
C GLY A 534 9.97 1.90 17.25
N ILE A 535 10.14 0.71 16.73
CA ILE A 535 11.27 0.30 15.90
C ILE A 535 10.73 -0.43 14.68
N ARG A 536 11.15 -0.01 13.49
CA ARG A 536 11.03 -0.74 12.24
C ARG A 536 12.34 -0.61 11.48
N ILE A 537 12.79 -1.70 10.90
CA ILE A 537 13.95 -1.71 10.01
C ILE A 537 13.50 -2.40 8.74
N GLU A 538 13.61 -1.71 7.63
CA GLU A 538 13.08 -2.18 6.36
C GLU A 538 14.08 -2.05 5.22
N ASN A 539 14.11 -3.08 4.39
CA ASN A 539 14.70 -3.08 3.07
C ASN A 539 13.72 -3.70 2.07
N LEU A 540 13.70 -3.22 0.84
CA LEU A 540 13.13 -3.97 -0.26
C LEU A 540 14.10 -5.03 -0.76
N ILE A 541 13.55 -6.21 -1.03
CA ILE A 541 14.28 -7.37 -1.52
C ILE A 541 13.54 -7.97 -2.72
N VAL A 542 14.27 -8.56 -3.66
CA VAL A 542 13.70 -9.25 -4.82
C VAL A 542 14.01 -10.73 -4.80
N VAL A 543 13.02 -11.55 -5.09
CA VAL A 543 13.15 -13.00 -5.20
C VAL A 543 13.93 -13.35 -6.47
N ARG A 544 15.01 -14.10 -6.33
CA ARG A 544 15.80 -14.62 -7.45
C ARG A 544 16.09 -16.10 -7.31
N GLN A 545 16.56 -16.72 -8.39
CA GLN A 545 17.08 -18.10 -8.30
C GLN A 545 18.39 -18.11 -7.52
N SER A 546 18.55 -19.09 -6.63
CA SER A 546 19.83 -19.26 -5.94
C SER A 546 20.89 -19.74 -6.93
N PRO A 547 22.04 -19.06 -7.01
CA PRO A 547 23.14 -19.52 -7.85
C PRO A 547 23.80 -20.81 -7.33
N ASP A 548 23.71 -21.08 -6.02
CA ASP A 548 24.40 -22.16 -5.34
C ASP A 548 23.58 -23.46 -5.32
N PHE A 549 22.24 -23.38 -5.36
CA PHE A 549 21.35 -24.53 -5.17
C PHE A 549 20.28 -24.59 -6.23
N GLN A 550 20.35 -25.61 -7.08
CA GLN A 550 19.32 -25.85 -8.11
C GLN A 550 17.93 -26.09 -7.46
N GLY A 551 16.90 -25.39 -7.94
CA GLY A 551 15.53 -25.50 -7.44
C GLY A 551 15.24 -24.67 -6.20
N PHE A 552 16.22 -23.92 -5.69
CA PHE A 552 16.06 -22.98 -4.59
C PHE A 552 15.96 -21.53 -5.09
N LEU A 553 15.30 -20.74 -4.29
CA LEU A 553 15.20 -19.29 -4.41
C LEU A 553 15.94 -18.64 -3.22
N GLU A 554 16.32 -17.38 -3.40
CA GLU A 554 16.90 -16.52 -2.37
C GLU A 554 16.51 -15.08 -2.63
N PHE A 555 16.83 -14.20 -1.70
CA PHE A 555 16.58 -12.77 -1.84
C PHE A 555 17.85 -12.01 -2.24
N GLU A 556 17.69 -11.08 -3.18
CA GLU A 556 18.63 -10.02 -3.51
C GLU A 556 18.17 -8.73 -2.83
N THR A 557 19.05 -8.05 -2.13
CA THR A 557 18.77 -6.74 -1.54
C THR A 557 18.71 -5.65 -2.62
N LEU A 558 17.70 -4.79 -2.56
CA LEU A 558 17.60 -3.59 -3.39
C LEU A 558 18.02 -2.33 -2.60
N THR A 559 17.70 -2.26 -1.32
CA THR A 559 17.93 -1.09 -0.46
C THR A 559 19.32 -1.15 0.19
N TYR A 560 20.20 -0.21 -0.17
CA TYR A 560 21.58 -0.11 0.36
C TYR A 560 21.78 1.15 1.22
N VAL A 561 21.07 1.25 2.34
CA VAL A 561 21.18 2.36 3.31
C VAL A 561 21.67 1.81 4.65
N PRO A 562 22.61 2.48 5.35
CA PRO A 562 23.15 1.97 6.62
C PRO A 562 22.05 1.73 7.67
N ILE A 563 22.24 0.66 8.43
CA ILE A 563 21.50 0.38 9.66
C ILE A 563 22.27 1.03 10.81
N ASP A 564 21.58 1.78 11.68
CA ASP A 564 22.25 2.54 12.74
C ASP A 564 22.98 1.64 13.73
N ARG A 565 24.30 1.55 13.57
CA ARG A 565 25.17 0.71 14.39
C ARG A 565 25.19 1.08 15.88
N ARG A 566 24.82 2.33 16.22
CA ARG A 566 24.74 2.83 17.62
C ARG A 566 23.63 2.13 18.40
N MET A 567 22.63 1.60 17.69
CA MET A 567 21.49 0.90 18.24
C MET A 567 21.71 -0.60 18.43
N ILE A 568 22.83 -1.15 17.95
CA ILE A 568 23.07 -2.59 17.93
C ILE A 568 23.75 -3.03 19.22
N CYS A 569 23.16 -3.98 19.93
CA CYS A 569 23.80 -4.76 21.00
C CYS A 569 24.62 -5.89 20.37
N VAL A 570 25.92 -5.68 20.13
CA VAL A 570 26.78 -6.62 19.39
C VAL A 570 26.83 -8.00 20.06
N ASP A 571 26.82 -8.04 21.39
CA ASP A 571 26.82 -9.28 22.18
C ASP A 571 25.56 -10.14 22.02
N MET A 572 24.48 -9.59 21.48
CA MET A 572 23.26 -10.33 21.17
C MET A 572 23.29 -10.96 19.77
N LEU A 573 24.21 -10.56 18.90
CA LEU A 573 24.32 -11.10 17.54
C LEU A 573 25.11 -12.39 17.54
N ALA A 574 24.59 -13.41 16.85
CA ALA A 574 25.40 -14.54 16.46
C ALA A 574 26.55 -14.10 15.51
N GLU A 575 27.62 -14.86 15.45
CA GLU A 575 28.75 -14.55 14.56
C GLU A 575 28.31 -14.40 13.10
N THR A 576 27.42 -15.28 12.64
CA THR A 576 26.85 -15.22 11.26
C THR A 576 25.99 -13.99 11.02
N GLU A 577 25.33 -13.44 12.04
CA GLU A 577 24.55 -12.20 11.94
C GLU A 577 25.47 -10.98 11.89
N ARG A 578 26.55 -11.00 12.71
CA ARG A 578 27.58 -9.95 12.67
C ARG A 578 28.33 -9.93 11.33
N ILE A 579 28.64 -11.08 10.77
CA ILE A 579 29.23 -11.18 9.43
C ILE A 579 28.26 -10.57 8.41
N TRP A 580 26.97 -10.93 8.45
CA TRP A 580 25.99 -10.43 7.51
C TRP A 580 25.88 -8.90 7.55
N ILE A 581 25.78 -8.26 8.73
CA ILE A 581 25.68 -6.80 8.84
C ILE A 581 26.94 -6.10 8.34
N ASN A 582 28.11 -6.66 8.59
CA ASN A 582 29.38 -6.12 8.08
C ASN A 582 29.45 -6.22 6.55
N ASP A 583 29.00 -7.33 5.96
CA ASP A 583 28.92 -7.53 4.52
C ASP A 583 27.87 -6.61 3.89
N TYR A 584 26.72 -6.44 4.54
CA TYR A 584 25.69 -5.49 4.12
C TYR A 584 26.21 -4.05 4.13
N HIS A 585 26.87 -3.60 5.20
CA HIS A 585 27.49 -2.28 5.26
C HIS A 585 28.62 -2.12 4.25
N LYS A 586 29.37 -3.19 3.96
CA LYS A 586 30.34 -3.18 2.85
C LYS A 586 29.64 -3.01 1.51
N ALA A 587 28.57 -3.73 1.25
CA ALA A 587 27.80 -3.58 0.02
C ALA A 587 27.17 -2.17 -0.10
N CYS A 588 26.74 -1.57 1.00
CA CYS A 588 26.34 -0.15 1.02
C CYS A 588 27.48 0.75 0.54
N ARG A 589 28.72 0.57 1.07
CA ARG A 589 29.88 1.36 0.61
C ARG A 589 30.17 1.16 -0.87
N ASP A 590 30.23 -0.08 -1.31
CA ASP A 590 30.60 -0.41 -2.68
C ASP A 590 29.61 0.21 -3.71
N ASN A 591 28.31 0.30 -3.37
CA ASN A 591 27.27 0.75 -4.27
C ASN A 591 26.92 2.24 -4.13
N ILE A 592 27.00 2.81 -2.93
CA ILE A 592 26.45 4.14 -2.64
C ILE A 592 27.53 5.21 -2.47
N GLU A 593 28.70 4.89 -1.89
CA GLU A 593 29.73 5.90 -1.63
C GLU A 593 30.13 6.70 -2.90
N PRO A 594 30.21 6.10 -4.11
CA PRO A 594 30.52 6.86 -5.32
C PRO A 594 29.47 7.91 -5.73
N ARG A 595 28.29 7.87 -5.13
CA ARG A 595 27.12 8.73 -5.41
C ARG A 595 26.96 9.87 -4.38
N LEU A 596 27.76 9.85 -3.29
CA LEU A 596 27.62 10.77 -2.17
C LEU A 596 28.51 12.00 -2.31
N SER A 597 28.07 13.09 -1.66
CA SER A 597 28.94 14.25 -1.42
C SER A 597 30.11 13.89 -0.51
N GLN A 598 31.18 14.70 -0.52
CA GLN A 598 32.35 14.47 0.34
C GLN A 598 31.97 14.50 1.84
N GLU A 599 31.08 15.40 2.24
CA GLU A 599 30.59 15.49 3.63
C GLU A 599 29.85 14.23 4.04
N THR A 600 28.89 13.80 3.22
CA THR A 600 28.10 12.58 3.44
C THR A 600 28.99 11.34 3.46
N SER A 601 30.02 11.26 2.60
CA SER A 601 30.96 10.12 2.57
C SER A 601 31.72 9.94 3.88
N VAL A 602 32.10 11.04 4.56
CA VAL A 602 32.77 10.98 5.87
C VAL A 602 31.83 10.41 6.94
N TRP A 603 30.58 10.90 6.98
CA TRP A 603 29.56 10.36 7.88
C TRP A 603 29.26 8.89 7.57
N PHE A 604 29.10 8.56 6.29
CA PHE A 604 28.76 7.24 5.78
C PHE A 604 29.83 6.19 6.12
N ALA A 605 31.11 6.53 5.97
CA ALA A 605 32.22 5.65 6.37
C ALA A 605 32.17 5.31 7.87
N ARG A 606 31.80 6.27 8.72
CA ARG A 606 31.61 6.05 10.17
C ARG A 606 30.43 5.12 10.44
N MET A 607 29.28 5.35 9.77
CA MET A 607 28.06 4.58 9.98
C MET A 607 28.13 3.15 9.41
N THR A 608 28.99 2.92 8.44
CA THR A 608 29.19 1.60 7.81
C THR A 608 30.46 0.89 8.28
N ALA A 609 31.19 1.41 9.29
CA ALA A 609 32.34 0.75 9.85
C ALA A 609 31.97 -0.65 10.41
N PRO A 610 32.85 -1.66 10.36
CA PRO A 610 32.58 -2.99 10.93
C PRO A 610 32.21 -2.95 12.42
N LEU A 611 31.34 -3.90 12.85
CA LEU A 611 30.95 -4.09 14.24
C LEU A 611 32.03 -4.89 14.99
#